data_ae9b158b6e0ce238af53720f81fcac80
#
_entry.id   ae9b158b6e0ce238af53720f81fcac80
#
_cell.length_a   1.000
_cell.length_b   1.000
_cell.length_c   1.000
_cell.angle_alpha   90.00
_cell.angle_beta   90.00
_cell.angle_gamma   90.00
#
_symmetry.space_group_name_H-M   'P 1'
#
loop_
_entity.id
_entity.type
_entity.pdbx_description
1 polymer ?
#
loop_
_entity_poly.entity_id
_entity_poly.type
_entity_poly.pdbx_seq_one_letter_code
_entity_poly.pdbx_strand_id
1 'polypeptide(L)'
;KENSKIIIFEQGLYYYKFNLLCDRIKWYGTRAIKKKYLIDFEWLRQIKPKKYPFYRIDTLFKKDKYTNLKILNNGGWHFTRVISPEEIHEKELDAEHHDEYRASNKNPERIRDLIKRRMIDHDHLADSRDNKYGKEFALKQLSLDSMPLYIKENPDKYKEFLDLD
;
A
#
# COMPACT_ATOMS: atom_id res chain seq x y z
N LYS A 1 -28.51 1.02 8.15
CA LYS A 1 -28.23 1.65 6.83
C LYS A 1 -27.01 2.53 6.98
N GLU A 2 -26.00 2.32 6.13
CA GLU A 2 -24.76 3.09 6.12
C GLU A 2 -25.06 4.52 5.64
N ASN A 3 -24.87 5.51 6.49
CA ASN A 3 -25.11 6.91 6.14
C ASN A 3 -23.87 7.62 5.59
N SER A 4 -22.69 7.00 5.65
CA SER A 4 -21.47 7.60 5.15
C SER A 4 -21.47 7.68 3.63
N LYS A 5 -21.10 8.85 3.08
CA LYS A 5 -21.02 9.06 1.62
C LYS A 5 -19.77 8.43 1.03
N ILE A 6 -18.66 8.40 1.78
CA ILE A 6 -17.37 7.86 1.36
C ILE A 6 -16.94 6.78 2.36
N ILE A 7 -16.46 5.67 1.83
CA ILE A 7 -15.84 4.59 2.59
C ILE A 7 -14.39 4.48 2.14
N ILE A 8 -13.46 4.50 3.09
CA ILE A 8 -12.03 4.28 2.88
C ILE A 8 -11.66 2.96 3.54
N PHE A 9 -10.96 2.10 2.79
CA PHE A 9 -10.52 0.81 3.29
C PHE A 9 -9.09 0.92 3.82
N GLU A 10 -8.90 0.60 5.10
CA GLU A 10 -7.59 0.41 5.68
C GLU A 10 -7.11 -1.01 5.35
N GLN A 11 -6.06 -1.12 4.57
CA GLN A 11 -5.51 -2.38 4.07
C GLN A 11 -4.11 -2.62 4.62
N GLY A 12 -3.75 -3.90 4.78
CA GLY A 12 -2.35 -4.28 4.99
C GLY A 12 -1.55 -4.06 3.70
N LEU A 13 -0.33 -3.55 3.82
CA LEU A 13 0.61 -3.42 2.70
C LEU A 13 1.53 -4.62 2.65
N TYR A 14 1.46 -5.40 1.58
CA TYR A 14 2.25 -6.62 1.39
C TYR A 14 3.26 -6.41 0.26
N TYR A 15 4.51 -6.84 0.52
CA TYR A 15 5.65 -6.65 -0.38
C TYR A 15 6.22 -7.97 -0.86
N TYR A 16 6.52 -8.07 -2.15
CA TYR A 16 7.23 -9.16 -2.82
C TYR A 16 6.52 -10.51 -2.81
N LYS A 17 5.95 -10.88 -1.68
CA LYS A 17 5.18 -12.11 -1.48
C LYS A 17 3.83 -11.77 -0.87
N PHE A 18 2.83 -12.62 -1.14
CA PHE A 18 1.47 -12.37 -0.64
C PHE A 18 1.38 -12.35 0.88
N ASN A 19 2.26 -13.05 1.57
CA ASN A 19 2.24 -13.18 3.03
C ASN A 19 3.36 -12.41 3.76
N LEU A 20 4.05 -11.50 3.07
CA LEU A 20 5.03 -10.59 3.69
C LEU A 20 4.41 -9.20 3.92
N LEU A 21 4.04 -8.92 5.16
CA LEU A 21 3.40 -7.67 5.58
C LEU A 21 4.42 -6.61 5.98
N CYS A 22 4.29 -5.41 5.44
CA CYS A 22 4.90 -4.20 5.97
C CYS A 22 3.98 -3.61 7.05
N ASP A 23 4.23 -3.90 8.33
CA ASP A 23 3.36 -3.49 9.44
C ASP A 23 3.56 -2.04 9.90
N ARG A 24 4.59 -1.36 9.38
CA ARG A 24 4.90 0.05 9.69
C ARG A 24 3.82 1.03 9.23
N ILE A 25 3.08 0.69 8.18
CA ILE A 25 2.08 1.56 7.59
C ILE A 25 0.79 0.83 7.27
N LYS A 26 -0.30 1.58 7.27
CA LYS A 26 -1.59 1.15 6.75
C LYS A 26 -1.82 1.80 5.39
N TRP A 27 -2.33 1.02 4.45
CA TRP A 27 -2.61 1.49 3.12
C TRP A 27 -4.07 1.92 2.97
N TYR A 28 -4.30 3.12 2.44
CA TYR A 28 -5.63 3.72 2.29
C TYR A 28 -5.96 3.99 0.81
N GLY A 29 -5.51 3.12 -0.08
CA GLY A 29 -5.68 3.32 -1.53
C GLY A 29 -7.10 3.12 -2.02
N THR A 30 -7.80 2.12 -1.48
CA THR A 30 -9.16 1.77 -1.94
C THR A 30 -10.21 2.64 -1.30
N ARG A 31 -11.09 3.21 -2.14
CA ARG A 31 -12.20 4.06 -1.71
C ARG A 31 -13.48 3.67 -2.43
N ALA A 32 -14.61 3.78 -1.75
CA ALA A 32 -15.92 3.57 -2.32
C ALA A 32 -16.82 4.78 -2.08
N ILE A 33 -17.60 5.15 -3.09
CA ILE A 33 -18.58 6.24 -3.05
C ILE A 33 -19.77 5.89 -3.94
N LYS A 34 -20.96 6.35 -3.55
CA LYS A 34 -22.13 6.26 -4.45
C LYS A 34 -21.93 7.22 -5.63
N LYS A 35 -22.16 6.76 -6.87
CA LYS A 35 -21.97 7.54 -8.11
C LYS A 35 -22.56 8.96 -8.03
N LYS A 36 -23.73 9.11 -7.45
CA LYS A 36 -24.41 10.42 -7.32
C LYS A 36 -23.68 11.45 -6.44
N TYR A 37 -22.69 11.03 -5.65
CA TYR A 37 -21.89 11.91 -4.80
C TYR A 37 -20.46 12.08 -5.32
N LEU A 38 -20.08 11.36 -6.37
CA LEU A 38 -18.76 11.45 -6.97
C LEU A 38 -18.65 12.77 -7.74
N ILE A 39 -17.67 13.58 -7.37
CA ILE A 39 -17.31 14.79 -8.12
C ILE A 39 -16.42 14.37 -9.31
N ASP A 40 -15.24 13.87 -9.00
CA ASP A 40 -14.31 13.24 -9.93
C ASP A 40 -13.40 12.25 -9.19
N PHE A 41 -12.60 11.49 -9.93
CA PHE A 41 -11.74 10.46 -9.35
C PHE A 41 -10.53 11.05 -8.62
N GLU A 42 -9.99 12.17 -9.10
CA GLU A 42 -8.85 12.82 -8.49
C GLU A 42 -9.23 13.40 -7.12
N TRP A 43 -10.34 14.11 -7.05
CA TRP A 43 -10.90 14.57 -5.77
C TRP A 43 -11.07 13.40 -4.78
N LEU A 44 -11.68 12.28 -5.21
CA LEU A 44 -11.87 11.12 -4.34
C LEU A 44 -10.53 10.57 -3.84
N ARG A 45 -9.52 10.54 -4.69
CA ARG A 45 -8.16 10.08 -4.37
C ARG A 45 -7.44 10.99 -3.38
N GLN A 46 -7.70 12.30 -3.42
CA GLN A 46 -7.06 13.28 -2.54
C GLN A 46 -7.66 13.34 -1.12
N ILE A 47 -8.85 12.77 -0.90
CA ILE A 47 -9.50 12.80 0.42
C ILE A 47 -8.62 12.08 1.44
N LYS A 48 -8.31 12.80 2.53
CA LYS A 48 -7.46 12.27 3.60
C LYS A 48 -8.20 11.20 4.41
N PRO A 49 -7.56 10.07 4.73
CA PRO A 49 -8.13 9.00 5.54
C PRO A 49 -8.16 9.39 7.03
N LYS A 50 -8.80 10.52 7.33
CA LYS A 50 -8.88 11.08 8.68
C LYS A 50 -10.29 11.59 8.95
N LYS A 51 -10.83 11.22 10.11
CA LYS A 51 -12.08 11.80 10.60
C LYS A 51 -11.78 13.16 11.20
N TYR A 52 -12.53 14.17 10.76
CA TYR A 52 -12.45 15.51 11.31
C TYR A 52 -13.68 15.77 12.20
N PRO A 53 -13.49 16.40 13.38
CA PRO A 53 -14.62 16.84 14.19
C PRO A 53 -15.51 17.82 13.42
N PHE A 54 -16.82 17.78 13.64
CA PHE A 54 -17.79 18.58 12.91
C PHE A 54 -17.64 20.10 13.13
N TYR A 55 -17.02 20.50 14.25
CA TYR A 55 -16.80 21.93 14.60
C TYR A 55 -15.56 22.54 13.90
N ARG A 56 -14.82 21.77 13.10
CA ARG A 56 -13.67 22.30 12.36
C ARG A 56 -14.12 23.04 11.11
N ILE A 57 -14.16 24.38 11.19
CA ILE A 57 -14.61 25.28 10.11
C ILE A 57 -13.73 25.11 8.85
N ASP A 58 -12.43 24.80 9.01
CA ASP A 58 -11.51 24.59 7.89
C ASP A 58 -11.90 23.41 6.96
N THR A 59 -12.75 22.49 7.44
CA THR A 59 -13.28 21.39 6.62
C THR A 59 -14.27 21.86 5.57
N LEU A 60 -14.89 23.03 5.77
CA LEU A 60 -15.83 23.61 4.82
C LEU A 60 -15.14 24.21 3.59
N PHE A 61 -13.87 24.61 3.74
CA PHE A 61 -13.11 25.32 2.70
C PHE A 61 -12.07 24.44 2.00
N LYS A 62 -11.74 23.26 2.53
CA LYS A 62 -10.74 22.37 1.97
C LYS A 62 -11.38 21.12 1.38
N LYS A 63 -11.26 20.94 0.07
CA LYS A 63 -11.86 19.83 -0.68
C LYS A 63 -11.30 18.44 -0.28
N ASP A 64 -10.09 18.38 0.26
CA ASP A 64 -9.41 17.15 0.72
C ASP A 64 -9.82 16.70 2.14
N LYS A 65 -10.52 17.57 2.88
CA LYS A 65 -11.01 17.29 4.24
C LYS A 65 -12.49 17.02 4.23
N TYR A 66 -12.87 15.77 4.27
CA TYR A 66 -14.25 15.34 4.22
C TYR A 66 -14.71 14.79 5.57
N THR A 67 -15.86 15.25 6.08
CA THR A 67 -16.37 14.88 7.40
C THR A 67 -17.22 13.61 7.38
N ASN A 68 -17.96 13.39 6.29
CA ASN A 68 -18.88 12.25 6.17
C ASN A 68 -18.21 11.06 5.52
N LEU A 69 -17.17 10.54 6.17
CA LEU A 69 -16.43 9.35 5.73
C LEU A 69 -16.46 8.27 6.82
N LYS A 70 -16.34 7.01 6.38
CA LYS A 70 -16.12 5.85 7.22
C LYS A 70 -14.81 5.19 6.83
N ILE A 71 -13.98 4.89 7.82
CA ILE A 71 -12.80 4.05 7.64
C ILE A 71 -13.19 2.64 8.08
N LEU A 72 -13.03 1.69 7.17
CA LEU A 72 -13.17 0.26 7.46
C LEU A 72 -11.80 -0.32 7.74
N ASN A 73 -11.56 -0.67 9.01
CA ASN A 73 -10.34 -1.33 9.42
C ASN A 73 -10.32 -2.77 8.88
N ASN A 74 -9.14 -3.30 8.63
CA ASN A 74 -8.95 -4.63 8.04
C ASN A 74 -9.71 -4.80 6.72
N GLY A 75 -9.72 -3.74 5.91
CA GLY A 75 -10.45 -3.66 4.65
C GLY A 75 -9.81 -4.41 3.48
N GLY A 76 -8.89 -5.35 3.76
CA GLY A 76 -8.27 -6.22 2.77
C GLY A 76 -6.76 -6.06 2.64
N TRP A 77 -6.24 -6.43 1.49
CA TRP A 77 -4.82 -6.55 1.19
C TRP A 77 -4.45 -5.58 0.06
N HIS A 78 -3.31 -4.93 0.18
CA HIS A 78 -2.67 -4.22 -0.91
C HIS A 78 -1.34 -4.90 -1.24
N PHE A 79 -1.34 -5.67 -2.31
CA PHE A 79 -0.15 -6.35 -2.79
C PHE A 79 0.66 -5.45 -3.70
N THR A 80 1.96 -5.33 -3.43
CA THR A 80 2.87 -4.53 -4.25
C THR A 80 4.16 -5.30 -4.54
N ARG A 81 4.69 -5.12 -5.75
CA ARG A 81 5.93 -5.76 -6.20
C ARG A 81 5.93 -7.29 -6.08
N VAL A 82 4.76 -7.93 -6.24
CA VAL A 82 4.61 -9.40 -6.27
C VAL A 82 4.87 -9.87 -7.71
N ILE A 83 6.09 -9.68 -8.17
CA ILE A 83 6.64 -10.02 -9.49
C ILE A 83 8.11 -10.39 -9.31
N SER A 84 8.79 -10.81 -10.38
CA SER A 84 10.21 -11.15 -10.32
C SER A 84 11.10 -9.96 -9.95
N PRO A 85 12.29 -10.18 -9.38
CA PRO A 85 13.26 -9.10 -9.11
C PRO A 85 13.65 -8.30 -10.34
N GLU A 86 13.71 -8.94 -11.50
CA GLU A 86 14.01 -8.32 -12.79
C GLU A 86 12.90 -7.35 -13.20
N GLU A 87 11.65 -7.81 -13.15
CA GLU A 87 10.47 -6.98 -13.46
C GLU A 87 10.31 -5.82 -12.46
N ILE A 88 10.65 -6.03 -11.17
CA ILE A 88 10.68 -4.95 -10.19
C ILE A 88 11.69 -3.89 -10.61
N HIS A 89 12.90 -4.30 -10.99
CA HIS A 89 13.96 -3.41 -11.40
C HIS A 89 13.56 -2.58 -12.64
N GLU A 90 13.06 -3.21 -13.67
CA GLU A 90 12.57 -2.55 -14.89
C GLU A 90 11.47 -1.54 -14.57
N LYS A 91 10.46 -1.96 -13.80
CA LYS A 91 9.34 -1.10 -13.41
C LYS A 91 9.78 0.14 -12.61
N GLU A 92 10.77 0.00 -11.74
CA GLU A 92 11.28 1.15 -10.96
C GLU A 92 12.13 2.09 -11.81
N LEU A 93 12.80 1.58 -12.86
CA LEU A 93 13.53 2.41 -13.83
C LEU A 93 12.59 3.26 -14.70
N ASP A 94 11.36 2.79 -14.93
CA ASP A 94 10.33 3.47 -15.71
C ASP A 94 9.36 4.31 -14.85
N ALA A 95 9.52 4.27 -13.52
CA ALA A 95 8.63 4.98 -12.60
C ALA A 95 8.90 6.48 -12.56
N GLU A 96 7.93 7.25 -12.07
CA GLU A 96 8.02 8.71 -11.89
C GLU A 96 9.25 9.15 -11.05
N HIS A 97 9.70 8.30 -10.12
CA HIS A 97 10.85 8.56 -9.24
C HIS A 97 12.10 7.75 -9.62
N HIS A 98 12.28 7.45 -10.91
CA HIS A 98 13.40 6.64 -11.43
C HIS A 98 14.79 7.20 -11.08
N ASP A 99 14.93 8.53 -10.94
CA ASP A 99 16.22 9.14 -10.59
C ASP A 99 16.67 8.78 -9.18
N GLU A 100 15.74 8.81 -8.21
CA GLU A 100 16.00 8.36 -6.82
C GLU A 100 16.36 6.86 -6.79
N TYR A 101 15.67 6.07 -7.60
CA TYR A 101 15.94 4.64 -7.70
C TYR A 101 17.32 4.36 -8.32
N ARG A 102 17.70 5.04 -9.40
CA ARG A 102 19.02 4.93 -10.02
C ARG A 102 20.13 5.33 -9.06
N ALA A 103 19.95 6.41 -8.30
CA ALA A 103 20.90 6.85 -7.28
C ALA A 103 21.06 5.84 -6.13
N SER A 104 20.09 4.94 -5.90
CA SER A 104 20.18 3.89 -4.89
C SER A 104 21.06 2.70 -5.29
N ASN A 105 21.55 2.64 -6.54
CA ASN A 105 22.36 1.56 -7.11
C ASN A 105 21.75 0.16 -6.94
N LYS A 106 20.42 0.07 -6.92
CA LYS A 106 19.74 -1.21 -6.85
C LYS A 106 19.82 -1.96 -8.18
N ASN A 107 19.91 -3.27 -8.05
CA ASN A 107 19.88 -4.21 -9.15
C ASN A 107 19.04 -5.45 -8.76
N PRO A 108 18.74 -6.36 -9.66
CA PRO A 108 17.97 -7.55 -9.37
C PRO A 108 18.56 -8.42 -8.24
N GLU A 109 19.90 -8.54 -8.14
CA GLU A 109 20.57 -9.29 -7.08
C GLU A 109 20.30 -8.70 -5.70
N ARG A 110 20.35 -7.37 -5.59
CA ARG A 110 20.03 -6.68 -4.35
C ARG A 110 18.56 -6.88 -3.95
N ILE A 111 17.65 -6.87 -4.93
CA ILE A 111 16.23 -7.13 -4.68
C ILE A 111 16.02 -8.57 -4.19
N ARG A 112 16.70 -9.57 -4.79
CA ARG A 112 16.65 -10.96 -4.32
C ARG A 112 17.15 -11.10 -2.88
N ASP A 113 18.25 -10.43 -2.54
CA ASP A 113 18.78 -10.41 -1.18
C ASP A 113 17.77 -9.83 -0.18
N LEU A 114 17.14 -8.71 -0.51
CA LEU A 114 16.09 -8.09 0.31
C LEU A 114 14.90 -9.04 0.53
N ILE A 115 14.42 -9.69 -0.53
CA ILE A 115 13.32 -10.66 -0.45
C ILE A 115 13.71 -11.82 0.48
N LYS A 116 14.90 -12.40 0.29
CA LYS A 116 15.42 -13.51 1.11
C LYS A 116 15.53 -13.15 2.59
N ARG A 117 15.93 -11.91 2.89
CA ARG A 117 16.05 -11.41 4.27
C ARG A 117 14.74 -10.86 4.82
N ARG A 118 13.64 -10.90 4.03
CA ARG A 118 12.34 -10.30 4.37
C ARG A 118 12.47 -8.83 4.73
N MET A 119 13.18 -8.06 3.90
CA MET A 119 13.44 -6.64 4.12
C MET A 119 12.94 -5.82 2.94
N ILE A 120 12.49 -4.59 3.20
CA ILE A 120 12.32 -3.55 2.19
C ILE A 120 13.26 -2.40 2.48
N ASP A 121 13.71 -1.72 1.45
CA ASP A 121 14.58 -0.54 1.55
C ASP A 121 13.90 0.71 0.98
N HIS A 122 12.58 0.70 0.91
CA HIS A 122 11.77 1.86 0.51
C HIS A 122 11.01 2.40 1.73
N ASP A 123 11.31 3.64 2.12
CA ASP A 123 10.62 4.32 3.21
C ASP A 123 9.38 5.06 2.69
N HIS A 124 8.21 4.45 2.88
CA HIS A 124 6.93 5.07 2.53
C HIS A 124 6.53 6.25 3.41
N LEU A 125 7.21 6.47 4.54
CA LEU A 125 6.96 7.58 5.46
C LEU A 125 7.94 8.74 5.22
N ALA A 126 8.90 8.57 4.30
CA ALA A 126 9.85 9.62 3.95
C ALA A 126 9.12 10.85 3.40
N ASP A 127 9.50 12.02 3.87
CA ASP A 127 9.08 13.31 3.33
C ASP A 127 9.67 13.48 1.91
N SER A 128 9.10 14.39 1.12
CA SER A 128 9.60 14.72 -0.22
C SER A 128 11.05 15.24 -0.23
N ARG A 129 11.59 15.62 0.92
CA ARG A 129 12.97 16.07 1.11
C ARG A 129 13.92 14.98 1.59
N ASP A 130 13.37 13.83 2.02
CA ASP A 130 14.14 12.70 2.53
C ASP A 130 14.40 11.69 1.41
N ASN A 131 15.55 10.99 1.51
CA ASN A 131 15.81 9.87 0.62
C ASN A 131 14.88 8.71 0.97
N LYS A 132 14.09 8.26 0.00
CA LYS A 132 13.17 7.12 0.15
C LYS A 132 13.88 5.77 0.21
N TYR A 133 15.13 5.71 -0.23
CA TYR A 133 15.92 4.49 -0.30
C TYR A 133 17.10 4.52 0.68
N GLY A 134 17.66 3.34 0.97
CA GLY A 134 18.88 3.20 1.79
C GLY A 134 18.65 2.87 3.26
N LYS A 135 17.41 2.94 3.75
CA LYS A 135 17.02 2.41 5.07
C LYS A 135 16.27 1.11 4.87
N GLU A 136 16.68 0.07 5.58
CA GLU A 136 16.01 -1.22 5.51
C GLU A 136 14.99 -1.41 6.63
N PHE A 137 13.86 -2.04 6.30
CA PHE A 137 12.78 -2.31 7.24
C PHE A 137 12.33 -3.75 7.08
N ALA A 138 12.13 -4.43 8.22
CA ALA A 138 11.71 -5.82 8.23
C ALA A 138 10.25 -5.97 7.76
N LEU A 139 9.99 -7.03 7.01
CA LEU A 139 8.66 -7.52 6.68
C LEU A 139 8.29 -8.64 7.66
N LYS A 140 7.04 -8.66 8.04
CA LYS A 140 6.48 -9.70 8.91
C LYS A 140 5.86 -10.80 8.05
N GLN A 141 6.36 -12.02 8.19
CA GLN A 141 5.72 -13.18 7.59
C GLN A 141 4.41 -13.49 8.33
N LEU A 142 3.35 -13.67 7.59
CA LEU A 142 2.04 -14.05 8.13
C LEU A 142 1.66 -15.46 7.70
N SER A 143 0.84 -16.11 8.54
CA SER A 143 0.22 -17.40 8.20
C SER A 143 -0.70 -17.26 6.99
N LEU A 144 -0.80 -18.32 6.18
CA LEU A 144 -1.73 -18.41 5.06
C LEU A 144 -3.19 -18.23 5.48
N ASP A 145 -3.52 -18.46 6.76
CA ASP A 145 -4.86 -18.23 7.30
C ASP A 145 -5.31 -16.77 7.22
N SER A 146 -4.36 -15.84 7.17
CA SER A 146 -4.63 -14.40 7.04
C SER A 146 -4.73 -13.92 5.59
N MET A 147 -4.54 -14.81 4.62
CA MET A 147 -4.59 -14.49 3.20
C MET A 147 -6.02 -14.56 2.63
N PRO A 148 -6.27 -13.94 1.45
CA PRO A 148 -7.52 -14.15 0.73
C PRO A 148 -7.84 -15.64 0.58
N LEU A 149 -9.11 -15.99 0.74
CA LEU A 149 -9.57 -17.39 0.72
C LEU A 149 -9.05 -18.18 -0.48
N TYR A 150 -9.07 -17.56 -1.67
CA TYR A 150 -8.60 -18.21 -2.88
C TYR A 150 -7.10 -18.55 -2.87
N ILE A 151 -6.27 -17.71 -2.27
CA ILE A 151 -4.82 -17.99 -2.12
C ILE A 151 -4.61 -19.08 -1.08
N LYS A 152 -5.33 -19.02 0.04
CA LYS A 152 -5.28 -20.02 1.11
C LYS A 152 -5.68 -21.42 0.63
N GLU A 153 -6.70 -21.52 -0.21
CA GLU A 153 -7.20 -22.79 -0.76
C GLU A 153 -6.35 -23.32 -1.94
N ASN A 154 -5.50 -22.50 -2.53
CA ASN A 154 -4.67 -22.86 -3.69
C ASN A 154 -3.19 -22.53 -3.49
N PRO A 155 -2.53 -22.95 -2.39
CA PRO A 155 -1.16 -22.53 -2.08
C PRO A 155 -0.17 -23.00 -3.13
N ASP A 156 -0.34 -24.19 -3.69
CA ASP A 156 0.55 -24.75 -4.71
C ASP A 156 0.57 -23.91 -5.98
N LYS A 157 -0.57 -23.35 -6.37
CA LYS A 157 -0.70 -22.47 -7.52
C LYS A 157 0.10 -21.15 -7.33
N TYR A 158 0.22 -20.72 -6.09
CA TYR A 158 0.87 -19.45 -5.72
C TYR A 158 2.20 -19.64 -4.98
N LYS A 159 2.77 -20.84 -5.00
CA LYS A 159 3.99 -21.19 -4.27
C LYS A 159 5.14 -20.20 -4.54
N GLU A 160 5.31 -19.77 -5.79
CA GLU A 160 6.34 -18.81 -6.18
C GLU A 160 6.13 -17.42 -5.51
N PHE A 161 4.88 -17.07 -5.23
CA PHE A 161 4.49 -15.77 -4.63
C PHE A 161 4.22 -15.87 -3.13
N LEU A 162 4.54 -16.98 -2.51
CA LEU A 162 4.45 -17.20 -1.06
C LEU A 162 5.85 -17.35 -0.46
N ASP A 163 5.99 -16.87 0.76
CA ASP A 163 7.14 -17.13 1.62
C ASP A 163 6.75 -18.28 2.57
N LEU A 164 7.26 -19.48 2.28
CA LEU A 164 6.88 -20.71 2.98
C LEU A 164 8.02 -21.29 3.85
N ASP A 165 9.17 -20.58 3.92
CA ASP A 165 10.36 -21.01 4.67
C ASP A 165 10.26 -20.70 6.16
#